data_4336340e0906638d13ebcc976a89cac3
#
_entry.id   4336340e0906638d13ebcc976a89cac3
#
_cell.length_a   1.000
_cell.length_b   1.000
_cell.length_c   1.000
_cell.angle_alpha   90.00
_cell.angle_beta   90.00
_cell.angle_gamma   90.00
#
_symmetry.space_group_name_H-M   'P 1'
#
loop_
_entity.id
_entity.type
_entity.pdbx_description
1 polymer ?
#
loop_
_entity_poly.entity_id
_entity_poly.type
_entity_poly.pdbx_seq_one_letter_code
_entity_poly.pdbx_strand_id
1 'polypeptide(L)'
;ATNQHFDLLAYLCDNFGGDIHISLGMTTRSEEAAVVRFFERRGRASDLVLYACTSGYPVAFDDVCLLEIERLKRAYGNIVKTIGFSGHHLGIAIDAAAQTLGASWIERHYTLDRTWKGTDHAASLEPDGIRRLVRNADAVARSLTYKPQELLDVEIPQRSKLKWGTRVEN
;
A
#
# COMPACT_ATOMS: atom_id res chain seq x y z
N ALA A 1 15.62 6.62 -3.76
CA ALA A 1 17.10 6.65 -3.73
C ALA A 1 17.66 7.72 -2.77
N THR A 2 16.85 8.68 -2.30
CA THR A 2 17.31 9.79 -1.43
C THR A 2 16.97 9.61 0.04
N ASN A 3 16.50 8.43 0.43
CA ASN A 3 16.04 8.14 1.80
C ASN A 3 17.18 8.22 2.87
N GLN A 4 18.44 8.24 2.45
CA GLN A 4 19.62 8.45 3.32
C GLN A 4 20.25 9.86 3.15
N HIS A 5 19.62 10.75 2.39
CA HIS A 5 20.10 12.12 2.23
C HIS A 5 19.56 13.02 3.36
N PHE A 6 20.16 12.90 4.55
CA PHE A 6 19.64 13.51 5.78
C PHE A 6 19.58 15.04 5.74
N ASP A 7 20.45 15.71 4.97
CA ASP A 7 20.37 17.17 4.78
C ASP A 7 19.09 17.56 4.03
N LEU A 8 18.74 16.82 2.97
CA LEU A 8 17.47 17.02 2.25
C LEU A 8 16.27 16.71 3.16
N LEU A 9 16.33 15.62 3.92
CA LEU A 9 15.26 15.27 4.86
C LEU A 9 15.12 16.33 5.96
N ALA A 10 16.24 16.90 6.42
CA ALA A 10 16.23 18.02 7.36
C ALA A 10 15.52 19.24 6.77
N TYR A 11 15.91 19.63 5.55
CA TYR A 11 15.29 20.75 4.85
C TYR A 11 13.77 20.55 4.68
N LEU A 12 13.33 19.34 4.32
CA LEU A 12 11.90 19.02 4.20
C LEU A 12 11.19 19.13 5.56
N CYS A 13 11.78 18.60 6.62
CA CYS A 13 11.18 18.70 7.96
C CYS A 13 11.00 20.17 8.40
N ASP A 14 11.93 21.05 8.05
CA ASP A 14 11.95 22.43 8.50
C ASP A 14 11.09 23.36 7.63
N ASN A 15 10.88 23.02 6.35
CA ASN A 15 10.26 23.92 5.38
C ASN A 15 8.94 23.39 4.76
N PHE A 16 8.55 22.13 5.02
CA PHE A 16 7.34 21.54 4.47
C PHE A 16 6.44 21.00 5.58
N GLY A 17 5.24 21.55 5.70
CA GLY A 17 4.28 21.22 6.76
C GLY A 17 3.37 20.01 6.46
N GLY A 18 3.53 19.35 5.31
CA GLY A 18 2.72 18.20 4.92
C GLY A 18 3.39 16.85 5.22
N ASP A 19 2.75 15.78 4.75
CA ASP A 19 3.26 14.42 4.89
C ASP A 19 4.52 14.22 4.05
N ILE A 20 5.51 13.54 4.63
CA ILE A 20 6.76 13.19 3.95
C ILE A 20 6.74 11.70 3.63
N HIS A 21 6.83 11.38 2.36
CA HIS A 21 6.75 10.02 1.84
C HIS A 21 8.15 9.47 1.55
N ILE A 22 8.51 8.37 2.22
CA ILE A 22 9.82 7.71 2.09
C ILE A 22 9.66 6.27 1.65
N SER A 23 10.17 5.95 0.47
CA SER A 23 10.27 4.59 -0.01
C SER A 23 11.52 3.90 0.53
N LEU A 24 11.40 2.66 1.01
CA LEU A 24 12.47 1.88 1.64
C LEU A 24 13.17 0.91 0.66
N GLY A 25 12.98 1.10 -0.62
CA GLY A 25 13.72 0.33 -1.64
C GLY A 25 15.23 0.50 -1.50
N MET A 26 15.99 -0.59 -1.67
CA MET A 26 17.46 -0.63 -1.53
C MET A 26 17.96 -0.17 -0.14
N THR A 27 17.21 -0.42 0.90
CA THR A 27 17.50 0.07 2.26
C THR A 27 17.70 -1.12 3.20
N THR A 28 18.79 -1.10 3.97
CA THR A 28 19.03 -2.08 5.04
C THR A 28 18.18 -1.77 6.27
N ARG A 29 18.02 -2.74 7.18
CA ARG A 29 17.29 -2.55 8.44
C ARG A 29 17.88 -1.44 9.33
N SER A 30 19.19 -1.30 9.33
CA SER A 30 19.88 -0.24 10.07
C SER A 30 19.62 1.15 9.49
N GLU A 31 19.60 1.27 8.18
CA GLU A 31 19.28 2.52 7.46
C GLU A 31 17.80 2.89 7.63
N GLU A 32 16.90 1.91 7.52
CA GLU A 32 15.46 2.08 7.81
C GLU A 32 15.24 2.66 9.21
N ALA A 33 15.86 2.04 10.23
CA ALA A 33 15.79 2.50 11.61
C ALA A 33 16.44 3.89 11.78
N ALA A 34 17.49 4.21 11.02
CA ALA A 34 18.11 5.53 11.06
C ALA A 34 17.17 6.62 10.53
N VAL A 35 16.44 6.34 9.44
CA VAL A 35 15.41 7.26 8.90
C VAL A 35 14.32 7.51 9.94
N VAL A 36 13.72 6.48 10.51
CA VAL A 36 12.65 6.65 11.50
C VAL A 36 13.12 7.46 12.69
N ARG A 37 14.28 7.09 13.30
CA ARG A 37 14.86 7.86 14.41
C ARG A 37 15.18 9.30 14.07
N PHE A 38 15.54 9.57 12.81
CA PHE A 38 15.78 10.94 12.36
C PHE A 38 14.49 11.78 12.43
N PHE A 39 13.37 11.24 11.94
CA PHE A 39 12.07 11.91 11.99
C PHE A 39 11.52 12.03 13.42
N GLU A 40 11.74 11.02 14.27
CA GLU A 40 11.38 11.11 15.70
C GLU A 40 12.11 12.26 16.38
N ARG A 41 13.44 12.36 16.22
CA ARG A 41 14.24 13.45 16.82
C ARG A 41 13.84 14.84 16.35
N ARG A 42 13.22 14.95 15.17
CA ARG A 42 12.70 16.23 14.64
C ARG A 42 11.23 16.46 14.98
N GLY A 43 10.57 15.56 15.70
CA GLY A 43 9.16 15.67 16.02
C GLY A 43 8.23 15.55 14.80
N ARG A 44 8.71 14.93 13.71
CA ARG A 44 8.00 14.80 12.44
C ARG A 44 7.65 13.35 12.07
N ALA A 45 7.79 12.41 13.01
CA ALA A 45 7.48 11.01 12.74
C ALA A 45 5.98 10.78 12.44
N SER A 46 5.09 11.56 13.04
CA SER A 46 3.63 11.51 12.76
C SER A 46 3.24 11.98 11.37
N ASP A 47 4.15 12.61 10.62
CA ASP A 47 3.94 13.05 9.24
C ASP A 47 4.66 12.13 8.23
N LEU A 48 5.33 11.09 8.73
CA LEU A 48 6.12 10.19 7.89
C LEU A 48 5.25 9.04 7.37
N VAL A 49 5.18 8.88 6.05
CA VAL A 49 4.63 7.72 5.36
C VAL A 49 5.78 6.87 4.85
N LEU A 50 5.89 5.63 5.34
CA LEU A 50 6.91 4.67 4.92
C LEU A 50 6.34 3.69 3.91
N TYR A 51 7.05 3.47 2.80
CA TYR A 51 6.63 2.50 1.79
C TYR A 51 7.47 1.23 1.84
N ALA A 52 6.81 0.08 2.01
CA ALA A 52 7.38 -1.20 1.64
C ALA A 52 7.64 -1.19 0.14
N CYS A 53 8.89 -1.48 -0.27
CA CYS A 53 9.33 -1.34 -1.64
C CYS A 53 10.49 -2.29 -1.95
N THR A 54 10.43 -2.94 -3.10
CA THR A 54 11.56 -3.60 -3.74
C THR A 54 11.87 -2.87 -5.04
N SER A 55 13.12 -2.41 -5.18
CA SER A 55 13.56 -1.67 -6.37
C SER A 55 14.04 -2.64 -7.44
N GLY A 56 13.20 -2.83 -8.43
CA GLY A 56 13.42 -3.58 -9.67
C GLY A 56 12.39 -3.12 -10.70
N TYR A 57 12.73 -2.99 -11.98
CA TYR A 57 11.89 -2.31 -12.98
C TYR A 57 11.77 -3.11 -14.28
N PRO A 58 10.83 -4.10 -14.37
CA PRO A 58 9.90 -4.59 -13.35
C PRO A 58 10.55 -5.50 -12.32
N VAL A 59 9.93 -5.60 -11.12
CA VAL A 59 10.29 -6.58 -10.11
C VAL A 59 9.52 -7.90 -10.35
N ALA A 60 10.19 -9.04 -10.18
CA ALA A 60 9.55 -10.34 -10.23
C ALA A 60 8.60 -10.53 -9.03
N PHE A 61 7.53 -11.32 -9.18
CA PHE A 61 6.54 -11.50 -8.10
C PHE A 61 7.15 -12.08 -6.83
N ASP A 62 8.12 -12.99 -6.96
CA ASP A 62 8.80 -13.63 -5.82
C ASP A 62 9.65 -12.61 -5.01
N ASP A 63 10.07 -11.50 -5.63
CA ASP A 63 10.89 -10.47 -5.03
C ASP A 63 10.07 -9.27 -4.51
N VAL A 64 8.76 -9.26 -4.68
CA VAL A 64 7.89 -8.15 -4.19
C VAL A 64 7.86 -8.07 -2.67
N CYS A 65 7.97 -9.20 -1.97
CA CYS A 65 8.03 -9.29 -0.52
C CYS A 65 6.88 -8.57 0.20
N LEU A 66 5.61 -8.84 -0.17
CA LEU A 66 4.43 -8.16 0.36
C LEU A 66 4.32 -8.17 1.90
N LEU A 67 4.82 -9.21 2.57
CA LEU A 67 4.77 -9.30 4.04
C LEU A 67 5.64 -8.27 4.76
N GLU A 68 6.49 -7.53 4.02
CA GLU A 68 7.19 -6.37 4.55
C GLU A 68 6.24 -5.25 5.01
N ILE A 69 5.03 -5.16 4.44
CA ILE A 69 3.99 -4.24 4.90
C ILE A 69 3.63 -4.55 6.36
N GLU A 70 3.34 -5.81 6.68
CA GLU A 70 3.02 -6.22 8.05
C GLU A 70 4.21 -6.03 9.01
N ARG A 71 5.42 -6.34 8.54
CA ARG A 71 6.63 -6.15 9.34
C ARG A 71 6.83 -4.68 9.69
N LEU A 72 6.71 -3.78 8.72
CA LEU A 72 6.82 -2.32 8.93
C LEU A 72 5.72 -1.81 9.87
N LYS A 73 4.49 -2.30 9.71
CA LYS A 73 3.39 -1.95 10.63
C LYS A 73 3.69 -2.37 12.07
N ARG A 74 4.23 -3.58 12.27
CA ARG A 74 4.61 -4.04 13.61
C ARG A 74 5.77 -3.24 14.20
N ALA A 75 6.75 -2.87 13.37
CA ALA A 75 7.94 -2.15 13.82
C ALA A 75 7.69 -0.66 14.08
N TYR A 76 6.88 -0.01 13.24
CA TYR A 76 6.79 1.46 13.20
C TYR A 76 5.36 2.01 13.16
N GLY A 77 4.34 1.18 13.08
CA GLY A 77 2.95 1.63 12.91
C GLY A 77 2.43 2.56 14.01
N ASN A 78 3.02 2.51 15.21
CA ASN A 78 2.70 3.40 16.32
C ASN A 78 3.60 4.66 16.37
N ILE A 79 4.57 4.77 15.49
CA ILE A 79 5.57 5.85 15.45
C ILE A 79 5.33 6.76 14.26
N VAL A 80 5.14 6.16 13.07
CA VAL A 80 4.95 6.90 11.82
C VAL A 80 3.47 7.10 11.52
N LYS A 81 3.17 7.99 10.58
CA LYS A 81 1.78 8.25 10.17
C LYS A 81 1.09 6.98 9.65
N THR A 82 1.72 6.28 8.72
CA THR A 82 1.20 5.04 8.16
C THR A 82 2.23 4.32 7.28
N ILE A 83 1.88 3.10 6.89
CA ILE A 83 2.67 2.30 5.95
C ILE A 83 1.95 2.26 4.60
N GLY A 84 2.70 2.49 3.54
CA GLY A 84 2.28 2.36 2.14
C GLY A 84 3.00 1.22 1.44
N PHE A 85 2.67 1.04 0.17
CA PHE A 85 3.31 0.10 -0.74
C PHE A 85 3.70 0.81 -2.04
N SER A 86 4.97 0.72 -2.41
CA SER A 86 5.51 1.22 -3.68
C SER A 86 5.81 0.02 -4.58
N GLY A 87 4.99 -0.16 -5.61
CA GLY A 87 4.98 -1.36 -6.44
C GLY A 87 5.58 -1.15 -7.83
N HIS A 88 6.57 -2.00 -8.19
CA HIS A 88 7.22 -2.01 -9.51
C HIS A 88 6.96 -3.31 -10.30
N HIS A 89 6.02 -4.12 -9.85
CA HIS A 89 5.58 -5.35 -10.48
C HIS A 89 4.67 -5.08 -11.70
N LEU A 90 4.48 -6.10 -12.54
CA LEU A 90 3.55 -6.04 -13.67
C LEU A 90 2.10 -6.25 -13.19
N GLY A 91 1.17 -5.51 -13.81
CA GLY A 91 -0.26 -5.61 -13.48
C GLY A 91 -0.63 -4.87 -12.18
N ILE A 92 -1.82 -5.16 -11.64
CA ILE A 92 -2.43 -4.47 -10.49
C ILE A 92 -2.96 -5.40 -9.39
N ALA A 93 -2.77 -6.72 -9.52
CA ALA A 93 -3.30 -7.68 -8.55
C ALA A 93 -2.61 -7.56 -7.19
N ILE A 94 -1.31 -7.32 -7.20
CA ILE A 94 -0.49 -7.17 -5.99
C ILE A 94 -0.88 -5.93 -5.19
N ASP A 95 -1.30 -4.86 -5.85
CA ASP A 95 -1.74 -3.62 -5.19
C ASP A 95 -2.97 -3.86 -4.29
N ALA A 96 -3.93 -4.67 -4.76
CA ALA A 96 -5.11 -5.06 -3.97
C ALA A 96 -4.71 -5.91 -2.75
N ALA A 97 -3.76 -6.83 -2.91
CA ALA A 97 -3.20 -7.61 -1.81
C ALA A 97 -2.45 -6.73 -0.81
N ALA A 98 -1.65 -5.78 -1.27
CA ALA A 98 -0.96 -4.81 -0.42
C ALA A 98 -1.94 -4.00 0.43
N GLN A 99 -3.03 -3.53 -0.17
CA GLN A 99 -4.09 -2.82 0.56
C GLN A 99 -4.74 -3.72 1.62
N THR A 100 -5.01 -4.99 1.30
CA THR A 100 -5.59 -5.96 2.25
C THR A 100 -4.65 -6.24 3.43
N LEU A 101 -3.33 -6.22 3.22
CA LEU A 101 -2.31 -6.30 4.27
C LEU A 101 -2.18 -4.98 5.06
N GLY A 102 -2.92 -3.95 4.66
CA GLY A 102 -3.04 -2.67 5.36
C GLY A 102 -2.08 -1.59 4.89
N ALA A 103 -1.62 -1.65 3.65
CA ALA A 103 -1.03 -0.48 3.01
C ALA A 103 -2.11 0.59 2.81
N SER A 104 -1.93 1.76 3.41
CA SER A 104 -2.89 2.88 3.31
C SER A 104 -2.63 3.76 2.08
N TRP A 105 -1.45 3.65 1.50
CA TRP A 105 -1.03 4.37 0.30
C TRP A 105 -0.44 3.38 -0.69
N ILE A 106 -0.81 3.54 -1.97
CA ILE A 106 -0.25 2.77 -3.09
C ILE A 106 0.45 3.75 -4.04
N GLU A 107 1.72 3.52 -4.29
CA GLU A 107 2.52 4.27 -5.25
C GLU A 107 2.81 3.38 -6.46
N ARG A 108 2.59 3.91 -7.66
CA ARG A 108 2.90 3.24 -8.92
C ARG A 108 3.47 4.23 -9.93
N HIS A 109 4.45 3.77 -10.70
CA HIS A 109 4.90 4.50 -11.88
C HIS A 109 3.79 4.62 -12.92
N TYR A 110 3.72 5.76 -13.57
CA TYR A 110 2.74 6.08 -14.60
C TYR A 110 3.44 6.43 -15.93
N THR A 111 2.89 5.97 -17.03
CA THR A 111 3.32 6.32 -18.39
C THR A 111 2.13 6.40 -19.33
N LEU A 112 2.27 7.15 -20.42
CA LEU A 112 1.29 7.13 -21.50
C LEU A 112 1.47 5.92 -22.41
N ASP A 113 2.70 5.39 -22.52
CA ASP A 113 3.03 4.25 -23.36
C ASP A 113 4.19 3.44 -22.75
N ARG A 114 3.94 2.19 -22.42
CA ARG A 114 4.92 1.27 -21.82
C ARG A 114 6.02 0.82 -22.77
N THR A 115 5.86 1.07 -24.07
CA THR A 115 6.84 0.71 -25.10
C THR A 115 7.92 1.76 -25.29
N TRP A 116 7.79 2.92 -24.66
CA TRP A 116 8.78 3.98 -24.72
C TRP A 116 10.13 3.53 -24.13
N LYS A 117 11.20 4.11 -24.67
CA LYS A 117 12.54 3.87 -24.15
C LYS A 117 12.71 4.51 -22.79
N GLY A 118 13.19 3.74 -21.82
CA GLY A 118 13.45 4.17 -20.44
C GLY A 118 13.36 3.00 -19.48
N THR A 119 13.96 3.14 -18.32
CA THR A 119 14.05 2.07 -17.33
C THR A 119 12.71 1.74 -16.69
N ASP A 120 11.80 2.71 -16.58
CA ASP A 120 10.62 2.63 -15.73
C ASP A 120 9.33 2.36 -16.49
N HIS A 121 9.29 2.65 -17.81
CA HIS A 121 8.06 2.52 -18.60
C HIS A 121 7.48 1.11 -18.60
N ALA A 122 8.32 0.08 -18.66
CA ALA A 122 7.87 -1.32 -18.67
C ALA A 122 7.13 -1.72 -17.39
N ALA A 123 7.52 -1.18 -16.24
CA ALA A 123 6.89 -1.43 -14.95
C ALA A 123 5.73 -0.46 -14.64
N SER A 124 5.56 0.58 -15.45
CA SER A 124 4.56 1.64 -15.24
C SER A 124 3.15 1.17 -15.61
N LEU A 125 2.16 1.84 -15.07
CA LEU A 125 0.76 1.70 -15.45
C LEU A 125 0.40 2.79 -16.47
N GLU A 126 -0.32 2.40 -17.50
CA GLU A 126 -0.96 3.32 -18.45
C GLU A 126 -2.29 3.84 -17.88
N PRO A 127 -2.93 4.85 -18.51
CA PRO A 127 -4.17 5.47 -17.99
C PRO A 127 -5.26 4.47 -17.62
N ASP A 128 -5.48 3.43 -18.42
CA ASP A 128 -6.47 2.41 -18.12
C ASP A 128 -6.05 1.53 -16.93
N GLY A 129 -4.75 1.23 -16.80
CA GLY A 129 -4.21 0.53 -15.63
C GLY A 129 -4.46 1.27 -14.32
N ILE A 130 -4.20 2.58 -14.29
CA ILE A 130 -4.47 3.44 -13.12
C ILE A 130 -5.98 3.49 -12.82
N ARG A 131 -6.83 3.66 -13.85
CA ARG A 131 -8.28 3.66 -13.66
C ARG A 131 -8.78 2.37 -13.01
N ARG A 132 -8.28 1.22 -13.48
CA ARG A 132 -8.62 -0.10 -12.91
C ARG A 132 -8.09 -0.25 -11.50
N LEU A 133 -6.87 0.20 -11.23
CA LEU A 133 -6.28 0.18 -9.90
C LEU A 133 -7.14 0.96 -8.90
N VAL A 134 -7.49 2.21 -9.21
CA VAL A 134 -8.33 3.05 -8.34
C VAL A 134 -9.70 2.42 -8.09
N ARG A 135 -10.36 1.92 -9.15
CA ARG A 135 -11.66 1.23 -9.00
C ARG A 135 -11.55 0.00 -8.11
N ASN A 136 -10.49 -0.80 -8.28
CA ASN A 136 -10.29 -2.01 -7.48
C ASN A 136 -9.95 -1.67 -6.03
N ALA A 137 -9.15 -0.63 -5.81
CA ALA A 137 -8.81 -0.14 -4.46
C ALA A 137 -10.05 0.33 -3.70
N ASP A 138 -10.97 1.06 -4.35
CA ASP A 138 -12.25 1.46 -3.76
C ASP A 138 -13.11 0.22 -3.40
N ALA A 139 -13.22 -0.74 -4.33
CA ALA A 139 -13.98 -1.96 -4.09
C ALA A 139 -13.41 -2.77 -2.90
N VAL A 140 -12.08 -2.92 -2.82
CA VAL A 140 -11.41 -3.58 -1.70
C VAL A 140 -11.67 -2.83 -0.39
N ALA A 141 -11.46 -1.51 -0.36
CA ALA A 141 -11.68 -0.69 0.84
C ALA A 141 -13.11 -0.85 1.39
N ARG A 142 -14.11 -0.81 0.51
CA ARG A 142 -15.53 -1.00 0.88
C ARG A 142 -15.87 -2.42 1.34
N SER A 143 -15.08 -3.40 0.92
CA SER A 143 -15.29 -4.82 1.26
C SER A 143 -14.58 -5.23 2.55
N LEU A 144 -13.59 -4.48 3.02
CA LEU A 144 -12.82 -4.76 4.24
C LEU A 144 -13.62 -4.38 5.49
N THR A 145 -14.76 -5.05 5.69
CA THR A 145 -15.65 -4.83 6.83
C THR A 145 -16.07 -6.18 7.43
N TYR A 146 -16.42 -6.16 8.71
CA TYR A 146 -17.10 -7.29 9.34
C TYR A 146 -18.61 -7.19 9.13
N LYS A 147 -19.31 -8.34 9.13
CA LYS A 147 -20.77 -8.35 9.15
C LYS A 147 -21.26 -7.63 10.42
N PRO A 148 -22.14 -6.62 10.32
CA PRO A 148 -22.72 -5.93 11.48
C PRO A 148 -23.74 -6.80 12.23
N GLN A 149 -24.23 -7.86 11.60
CA GLN A 149 -25.17 -8.84 12.15
C GLN A 149 -24.90 -10.22 11.54
N GLU A 150 -25.33 -11.29 12.20
CA GLU A 150 -25.07 -12.67 11.75
C GLU A 150 -25.64 -12.97 10.35
N LEU A 151 -26.79 -12.41 10.04
CA LEU A 151 -27.48 -12.55 8.78
C LEU A 151 -27.81 -11.17 8.21
N LEU A 152 -27.20 -10.83 7.08
CA LEU A 152 -27.46 -9.57 6.40
C LEU A 152 -28.83 -9.58 5.71
N ASP A 153 -29.46 -8.42 5.58
CA ASP A 153 -30.76 -8.27 4.95
C ASP A 153 -30.79 -8.83 3.51
N VAL A 154 -29.68 -8.68 2.78
CA VAL A 154 -29.52 -9.23 1.42
C VAL A 154 -29.52 -10.77 1.41
N GLU A 155 -29.18 -11.42 2.52
CA GLU A 155 -29.12 -12.89 2.65
C GLU A 155 -30.50 -13.48 3.01
N ILE A 156 -31.42 -12.71 3.59
CA ILE A 156 -32.71 -13.20 4.09
C ILE A 156 -33.54 -13.87 2.97
N PRO A 157 -33.75 -13.20 1.81
CA PRO A 157 -34.50 -13.82 0.71
C PRO A 157 -33.80 -15.04 0.13
N GLN A 158 -32.47 -15.02 0.09
CA GLN A 158 -31.66 -16.13 -0.44
C GLN A 158 -31.68 -17.32 0.51
N ARG A 159 -31.63 -17.08 1.83
CA ARG A 159 -31.71 -18.09 2.86
C ARG A 159 -33.02 -18.89 2.74
N SER A 160 -34.18 -18.22 2.59
CA SER A 160 -35.46 -18.87 2.46
C SER A 160 -35.62 -19.72 1.18
N LYS A 161 -34.95 -19.31 0.10
CA LYS A 161 -35.02 -20.00 -1.21
C LYS A 161 -34.00 -21.13 -1.34
N LEU A 162 -32.80 -20.96 -0.82
CA LEU A 162 -31.67 -21.81 -1.17
C LEU A 162 -31.14 -22.67 -0.01
N LYS A 163 -31.32 -22.24 1.25
CA LYS A 163 -30.78 -22.99 2.38
C LYS A 163 -31.69 -24.18 2.74
N TRP A 164 -31.14 -25.38 2.58
CA TRP A 164 -31.80 -26.60 2.97
C TRP A 164 -32.02 -26.67 4.51
N GLY A 165 -33.15 -27.24 4.97
CA GLY A 165 -33.46 -27.40 6.40
C GLY A 165 -33.88 -26.14 7.16
N THR A 166 -34.08 -24.99 6.47
CA THR A 166 -34.57 -23.74 7.09
C THR A 166 -36.04 -23.44 6.81
N ARG A 167 -36.77 -24.34 6.10
CA ARG A 167 -38.21 -24.19 5.95
C ARG A 167 -38.84 -24.49 7.30
N VAL A 168 -39.44 -23.48 7.93
CA VAL A 168 -40.42 -23.70 9.00
C VAL A 168 -41.61 -24.38 8.33
N GLU A 169 -41.91 -25.64 8.67
CA GLU A 169 -43.15 -26.24 8.30
C GLU A 169 -44.25 -25.43 8.99
N ASN A 170 -45.13 -24.79 8.18
CA ASN A 170 -46.34 -24.14 8.66
C ASN A 170 -47.40 -25.21 8.88
#